data_70a169145abb4aa5683768fe4f59282b
#
_entry.id   70a169145abb4aa5683768fe4f59282b
#
_cell.length_a   1.000
_cell.length_b   1.000
_cell.length_c   1.000
_cell.angle_alpha   90.00
_cell.angle_beta   90.00
_cell.angle_gamma   90.00
#
_symmetry.space_group_name_H-M   'P 1'
#
loop_
_entity.id
_entity.type
_entity.pdbx_description
1 polymer ?
#
loop_
_entity_poly.entity_id
_entity_poly.type
_entity_poly.pdbx_seq_one_letter_code
_entity_poly.pdbx_strand_id
1 'polypeptide(L)' 'MDEKIKILLAEDDTNLGMLLKEYLRAKGFETVLCEDGEIAYERFLNEPFDICIFDV' A
#
# COMPACT_ATOMS: atom_id res chain seq x y z
N MET A 1 -23.15 2.25 -0.09
CA MET A 1 -22.08 1.48 0.53
C MET A 1 -20.79 1.68 -0.23
N ASP A 2 -19.80 2.17 0.43
CA ASP A 2 -18.58 2.53 -0.27
C ASP A 2 -17.50 1.53 0.02
N GLU A 3 -17.23 0.72 -0.98
CA GLU A 3 -16.09 -0.18 -0.89
C GLU A 3 -14.89 0.51 -1.45
N LYS A 4 -13.92 0.73 -0.59
CA LYS A 4 -12.70 1.38 -1.02
C LYS A 4 -11.79 0.35 -1.68
N ILE A 5 -11.11 0.80 -2.71
CA ILE A 5 -10.05 0.01 -3.31
C ILE A 5 -8.91 -0.04 -2.31
N LYS A 6 -8.42 -1.24 -2.05
CA LYS A 6 -7.37 -1.45 -1.06
C LYS A 6 -6.04 -1.66 -1.77
N ILE A 7 -5.07 -0.82 -1.43
CA ILE A 7 -3.76 -0.81 -2.08
C ILE A 7 -2.67 -1.20 -1.10
N LEU A 8 -1.83 -2.13 -1.52
CA LEU A 8 -0.62 -2.46 -0.78
C LEU A 8 0.55 -1.75 -1.45
N LEU A 9 1.23 -0.90 -0.70
CA LEU A 9 2.34 -0.11 -1.21
C LEU A 9 3.62 -0.56 -0.52
N ALA A 10 4.58 -1.05 -1.29
CA ALA A 10 5.88 -1.44 -0.78
C ALA A 10 6.92 -0.44 -1.27
N GLU A 11 7.49 0.31 -0.33
CA GLU A 11 8.46 1.36 -0.62
C GLU A 11 9.45 1.43 0.53
N ASP A 12 10.75 1.26 0.21
CA ASP A 12 11.76 1.24 1.27
C ASP A 12 12.17 2.64 1.72
N ASP A 13 11.89 3.67 0.93
CA ASP A 13 12.11 5.05 1.34
C ASP A 13 10.91 5.50 2.18
N THR A 14 11.14 5.63 3.49
CA THR A 14 10.05 5.93 4.42
C THR A 14 9.36 7.25 4.08
N ASN A 15 10.12 8.28 3.73
CA ASN A 15 9.52 9.57 3.42
C ASN A 15 8.69 9.52 2.17
N LEU A 16 9.20 8.89 1.13
CA LEU A 16 8.46 8.76 -0.12
C LEU A 16 7.23 7.88 0.08
N GLY A 17 7.40 6.80 0.85
CA GLY A 17 6.29 5.90 1.11
C GLY A 17 5.15 6.59 1.81
N MET A 18 5.46 7.41 2.82
CA MET A 18 4.41 8.13 3.55
C MET A 18 3.73 9.17 2.68
N LEU A 19 4.50 9.84 1.83
CA LEU A 19 3.93 10.82 0.91
C LEU A 19 2.96 10.15 -0.06
N LEU A 20 3.38 9.02 -0.63
CA LEU A 20 2.52 8.28 -1.56
C LEU A 20 1.28 7.74 -0.87
N LYS A 21 1.44 7.24 0.35
CA LYS A 21 0.31 6.74 1.11
C LYS A 21 -0.72 7.84 1.34
N GLU A 22 -0.26 9.02 1.75
CA GLU A 22 -1.18 10.12 2.00
C GLU A 22 -1.87 10.58 0.72
N TYR A 23 -1.11 10.60 -0.38
CA TYR A 23 -1.70 10.96 -1.65
C TYR A 23 -2.82 9.99 -2.04
N LEU A 24 -2.54 8.70 -1.92
CA LEU A 24 -3.53 7.68 -2.29
C LEU A 24 -4.74 7.73 -1.37
N ARG A 25 -4.53 7.96 -0.08
CA ARG A 25 -5.65 8.07 0.85
C ARG A 25 -6.49 9.29 0.53
N ALA A 26 -5.86 10.39 0.14
CA ALA A 26 -6.61 11.59 -0.25
C ALA A 26 -7.46 11.35 -1.48
N LYS A 27 -7.06 10.39 -2.32
CA LYS A 27 -7.86 10.03 -3.50
C LYS A 27 -8.96 9.02 -3.17
N GLY A 28 -9.04 8.59 -1.93
CA GLY A 28 -10.11 7.68 -1.51
C GLY A 28 -9.72 6.22 -1.45
N PHE A 29 -8.43 5.92 -1.60
CA PHE A 29 -7.96 4.53 -1.53
C PHE A 29 -7.54 4.17 -0.11
N GLU A 30 -7.85 2.96 0.29
CA GLU A 30 -7.33 2.44 1.55
C GLU A 30 -5.93 1.91 1.27
N THR A 31 -4.91 2.45 1.94
CA THR A 31 -3.53 2.17 1.61
C THR A 31 -2.77 1.63 2.80
N VAL A 32 -2.09 0.51 2.60
CA VAL A 32 -1.22 -0.10 3.60
C VAL A 32 0.21 0.03 3.09
N LEU A 33 1.06 0.66 3.90
CA LEU A 33 2.46 0.88 3.53
C LEU A 33 3.33 -0.15 4.23
N CYS A 34 4.18 -0.80 3.45
CA CYS A 34 5.22 -1.68 3.98
C CYS A 34 6.56 -1.19 3.47
N GLU A 35 7.57 -1.21 4.36
CA GLU A 35 8.90 -0.72 3.99
C GLU A 35 9.75 -1.81 3.37
N ASP A 36 9.31 -3.06 3.47
CA ASP A 36 10.09 -4.21 3.03
C ASP A 36 9.23 -5.02 2.07
N GLY A 37 9.80 -5.37 0.93
CA GLY A 37 9.08 -6.14 -0.08
C GLY A 37 8.66 -7.52 0.41
N GLU A 38 9.47 -8.15 1.28
CA GLU A 38 9.11 -9.45 1.81
C GLU A 38 7.91 -9.34 2.73
N ILE A 39 7.90 -8.32 3.58
CA ILE A 39 6.76 -8.10 4.47
C ILE A 39 5.52 -7.80 3.65
N ALA A 40 5.67 -6.99 2.62
CA ALA A 40 4.55 -6.67 1.74
C ALA A 40 4.01 -7.93 1.07
N TYR A 41 4.90 -8.79 0.61
CA TYR A 41 4.49 -10.03 -0.04
C TYR A 41 3.70 -10.92 0.92
N GLU A 42 4.17 -11.03 2.16
CA GLU A 42 3.45 -11.81 3.16
C GLU A 42 2.07 -11.24 3.43
N ARG A 43 1.98 -9.91 3.53
CA ARG A 43 0.68 -9.28 3.74
C ARG A 43 -0.24 -9.54 2.56
N PHE A 44 0.30 -9.47 1.36
CA PHE A 44 -0.49 -9.74 0.16
C PHE A 44 -1.08 -11.15 0.20
N LEU A 45 -0.31 -12.12 0.68
CA LEU A 45 -0.79 -13.49 0.75
C LEU A 45 -1.86 -13.70 1.81
N ASN A 46 -1.87 -12.86 2.84
CA ASN A 46 -2.75 -13.05 3.99
C ASN A 46 -3.95 -12.12 4.03
N GLU A 47 -3.98 -11.10 3.19
CA GLU A 47 -5.06 -10.12 3.18
C GLU A 47 -5.46 -9.83 1.74
N PRO A 48 -6.74 -9.53 1.50
CA PRO A 48 -7.17 -9.19 0.15
C PRO A 48 -6.79 -7.75 -0.19
N PHE A 49 -6.06 -7.59 -1.28
CA PHE A 49 -5.72 -6.28 -1.83
C PHE A 49 -6.17 -6.24 -3.28
N ASP A 50 -6.61 -5.07 -3.72
CA ASP A 50 -7.01 -4.89 -5.10
C ASP A 50 -5.82 -4.55 -5.99
N ILE A 51 -4.87 -3.80 -5.44
CA ILE A 51 -3.71 -3.32 -6.20
C ILE A 51 -2.47 -3.42 -5.31
N CYS A 52 -1.37 -3.84 -5.91
CA CYS A 52 -0.08 -3.85 -5.23
C CYS A 52 0.89 -2.99 -6.01
N ILE A 53 1.53 -2.07 -5.32
CA ILE A 53 2.54 -1.20 -5.91
C ILE A 53 3.85 -1.50 -5.19
N PHE A 54 4.80 -2.03 -5.93
CA PHE A 54 6.11 -2.37 -5.39
C PHE A 54 7.15 -1.50 -6.05
N ASP A 55 7.81 -0.69 -5.24
CA ASP A 55 8.91 0.15 -5.72
C ASP A 55 10.15 -0.25 -4.95
N VAL A 56 11.06 -0.87 -5.62
CA VAL A 56 12.31 -1.35 -5.03
C VAL A 56 13.50 -0.59 -5.57
#